data_b55d0c711ee64e8053461a81b33b4a4a
#
_entry.id   b55d0c711ee64e8053461a81b33b4a4a
#
_cell.length_a   1.000
_cell.length_b   1.000
_cell.length_c   1.000
_cell.angle_alpha   90.00
_cell.angle_beta   90.00
_cell.angle_gamma   90.00
#
_symmetry.space_group_name_H-M   'P 1'
#
loop_
_entity.id
_entity.type
_entity.pdbx_description
1 polymer ?
#
loop_
_entity_poly.entity_id
_entity_poly.type
_entity_poly.pdbx_seq_one_letter_code
_entity_poly.pdbx_strand_id
1 'polypeptide(L)'
;MMPRFDPLELLQSIQRYKATFMQVVPTMFVRLLKLDKTEREAFDVSSLESVVHAAAPCPIPVKKQMIEWWGKIIHEYYAGTEGNGFCYCNSEDWLSHEGTVGKAILGILHIVDDDGAELPVGEIGGVYFESDGNFEYHNDPEKTESAKLNNGWSTLGDIGKIDEDGFLYLTDRKAFMIISGGVNIYPQEAENVLTMHEKVLDVAVFGVPNDDLGEEVKAVVQLINPDQASPEVERELLSYCQEQLAKVKCPRSIDFRDELPRHPTGKLYKRLLRDEYWGDSESRIV
;
A
#
# COMPACT_ATOMS: atom_id res chain seq x y z
N MET A 1 13.96 4.92 20.42
CA MET A 1 13.65 4.86 18.97
C MET A 1 14.72 4.03 18.31
N MET A 2 14.35 3.02 17.52
CA MET A 2 15.31 2.20 16.77
C MET A 2 15.84 3.01 15.59
N PRO A 3 17.14 3.11 15.35
CA PRO A 3 17.71 3.85 14.24
C PRO A 3 17.41 3.19 12.86
N ARG A 4 17.26 1.88 12.86
CA ARG A 4 16.83 1.06 11.71
C ARG A 4 15.88 -0.03 12.24
N PHE A 5 14.85 -0.37 11.46
CA PHE A 5 13.94 -1.44 11.85
C PHE A 5 14.62 -2.81 11.72
N ASP A 6 14.67 -3.52 12.84
CA ASP A 6 15.03 -4.94 12.93
C ASP A 6 13.89 -5.68 13.65
N PRO A 7 13.33 -6.76 13.07
CA PRO A 7 12.17 -7.43 13.64
C PRO A 7 12.48 -8.16 14.96
N LEU A 8 13.67 -8.73 15.13
CA LEU A 8 14.07 -9.40 16.37
C LEU A 8 14.32 -8.37 17.49
N GLU A 9 15.03 -7.28 17.18
CA GLU A 9 15.26 -6.18 18.14
C GLU A 9 13.94 -5.57 18.60
N LEU A 10 12.93 -5.46 17.68
CA LEU A 10 11.60 -5.00 18.06
C LEU A 10 10.94 -5.94 19.07
N LEU A 11 10.90 -7.25 18.80
CA LEU A 11 10.30 -8.23 19.72
C LEU A 11 11.00 -8.25 21.08
N GLN A 12 12.34 -8.22 21.11
CA GLN A 12 13.14 -8.08 22.32
C GLN A 12 12.79 -6.80 23.10
N SER A 13 12.60 -5.69 22.37
CA SER A 13 12.26 -4.40 22.97
C SER A 13 10.86 -4.42 23.59
N ILE A 14 9.86 -5.00 22.91
CA ILE A 14 8.51 -5.18 23.47
C ILE A 14 8.58 -5.96 24.78
N GLN A 15 9.22 -7.12 24.76
CA GLN A 15 9.36 -7.95 25.95
C GLN A 15 10.11 -7.25 27.09
N ARG A 16 11.25 -6.62 26.77
CA ARG A 16 12.14 -5.97 27.74
C ARG A 16 11.49 -4.76 28.42
N TYR A 17 10.84 -3.90 27.62
CA TYR A 17 10.30 -2.63 28.10
C TYR A 17 8.81 -2.71 28.43
N LYS A 18 8.18 -3.88 28.22
CA LYS A 18 6.73 -4.06 28.39
C LYS A 18 5.94 -2.97 27.68
N ALA A 19 6.27 -2.75 26.40
CA ALA A 19 5.59 -1.75 25.59
C ALA A 19 4.10 -2.09 25.48
N THR A 20 3.24 -1.07 25.66
CA THR A 20 1.78 -1.22 25.57
C THR A 20 1.22 -0.68 24.26
N PHE A 21 1.94 0.23 23.63
CA PHE A 21 1.53 0.89 22.38
C PHE A 21 2.68 0.95 21.38
N MET A 22 2.34 0.77 20.10
CA MET A 22 3.28 1.03 19.01
C MET A 22 2.56 1.47 17.74
N GLN A 23 3.28 2.24 16.92
CA GLN A 23 2.88 2.56 15.56
C GLN A 23 3.88 1.97 14.59
N VAL A 24 3.37 1.33 13.53
CA VAL A 24 4.16 0.61 12.54
C VAL A 24 3.66 0.89 11.12
N VAL A 25 4.42 0.44 10.14
CA VAL A 25 3.97 0.38 8.75
C VAL A 25 3.83 -1.09 8.32
N PRO A 26 2.98 -1.43 7.34
CA PRO A 26 2.71 -2.81 6.95
C PRO A 26 3.93 -3.65 6.59
N THR A 27 4.99 -3.06 6.02
CA THR A 27 6.24 -3.76 5.75
C THR A 27 6.95 -4.27 7.00
N MET A 28 6.72 -3.66 8.16
CA MET A 28 7.23 -4.17 9.44
C MET A 28 6.50 -5.45 9.84
N PHE A 29 5.19 -5.54 9.61
CA PHE A 29 4.42 -6.78 9.80
C PHE A 29 4.92 -7.90 8.90
N VAL A 30 5.14 -7.59 7.61
CA VAL A 30 5.71 -8.57 6.66
C VAL A 30 7.03 -9.13 7.16
N ARG A 31 7.96 -8.26 7.59
CA ARG A 31 9.28 -8.68 8.11
C ARG A 31 9.18 -9.50 9.39
N LEU A 32 8.23 -9.17 10.28
CA LEU A 32 7.96 -9.94 11.49
C LEU A 32 7.44 -11.35 11.16
N LEU A 33 6.50 -11.45 10.20
CA LEU A 33 5.92 -12.72 9.79
C LEU A 33 6.90 -13.61 9.00
N LYS A 34 7.94 -13.03 8.40
CA LYS A 34 9.01 -13.76 7.69
C LYS A 34 10.12 -14.32 8.62
N LEU A 35 10.12 -13.95 9.89
CA LEU A 35 10.91 -14.67 10.89
C LEU A 35 10.40 -16.12 11.04
N ASP A 36 11.30 -17.04 11.38
CA ASP A 36 10.87 -18.39 11.76
C ASP A 36 9.81 -18.32 12.87
N LYS A 37 8.76 -19.12 12.73
CA LYS A 37 7.61 -19.10 13.65
C LYS A 37 8.05 -19.39 15.09
N THR A 38 8.92 -20.35 15.27
CA THR A 38 9.42 -20.73 16.61
C THR A 38 10.23 -19.59 17.23
N GLU A 39 11.03 -18.90 16.42
CA GLU A 39 11.83 -17.78 16.86
C GLU A 39 10.97 -16.58 17.27
N ARG A 40 10.03 -16.18 16.41
CA ARG A 40 9.18 -15.00 16.70
C ARG A 40 8.20 -15.22 17.86
N GLU A 41 7.70 -16.46 18.05
CA GLU A 41 6.77 -16.79 19.13
C GLU A 41 7.48 -17.06 20.48
N ALA A 42 8.82 -17.08 20.51
CA ALA A 42 9.59 -17.18 21.75
C ALA A 42 9.57 -15.89 22.60
N PHE A 43 9.14 -14.77 22.01
CA PHE A 43 9.07 -13.49 22.71
C PHE A 43 7.68 -13.22 23.33
N ASP A 44 7.69 -12.74 24.58
CA ASP A 44 6.47 -12.30 25.25
C ASP A 44 6.06 -10.90 24.78
N VAL A 45 5.00 -10.84 23.99
CA VAL A 45 4.39 -9.61 23.47
C VAL A 45 3.06 -9.26 24.15
N SER A 46 2.70 -9.98 25.20
CA SER A 46 1.40 -9.85 25.92
C SER A 46 1.17 -8.49 26.59
N SER A 47 2.22 -7.68 26.69
CA SER A 47 2.09 -6.29 27.20
C SER A 47 1.49 -5.32 26.18
N LEU A 48 1.43 -5.69 24.89
CA LEU A 48 0.83 -4.83 23.86
C LEU A 48 -0.69 -4.73 24.07
N GLU A 49 -1.20 -3.51 24.14
CA GLU A 49 -2.61 -3.18 24.26
C GLU A 49 -3.18 -2.57 22.96
N SER A 50 -2.34 -1.89 22.19
CA SER A 50 -2.73 -1.25 20.94
C SER A 50 -1.57 -1.14 19.98
N VAL A 51 -1.79 -1.58 18.73
CA VAL A 51 -0.85 -1.47 17.62
C VAL A 51 -1.54 -0.79 16.46
N VAL A 52 -1.03 0.37 16.05
CA VAL A 52 -1.60 1.15 14.96
C VAL A 52 -0.72 1.04 13.72
N HIS A 53 -1.30 0.73 12.57
CA HIS A 53 -0.58 0.81 11.31
C HIS A 53 -1.27 1.75 10.31
N ALA A 54 -0.48 2.32 9.42
CA ALA A 54 -0.93 3.23 8.38
C ALA A 54 0.16 3.45 7.32
N ALA A 55 -0.05 4.44 6.46
CA ALA A 55 0.90 4.98 5.47
C ALA A 55 1.16 4.11 4.23
N ALA A 56 0.74 2.86 4.22
CA ALA A 56 0.80 1.97 3.05
C ALA A 56 -0.32 0.92 3.14
N PRO A 57 -0.75 0.32 2.02
CA PRO A 57 -1.67 -0.81 2.02
C PRO A 57 -1.08 -2.00 2.79
N CYS A 58 -1.93 -2.69 3.55
CA CYS A 58 -1.57 -3.91 4.25
C CYS A 58 -2.23 -5.11 3.56
N PRO A 59 -1.44 -6.08 3.02
CA PRO A 59 -2.04 -7.27 2.41
C PRO A 59 -2.94 -8.00 3.40
N ILE A 60 -4.12 -8.43 2.94
CA ILE A 60 -5.12 -9.11 3.77
C ILE A 60 -4.53 -10.30 4.55
N PRO A 61 -3.75 -11.23 3.92
CA PRO A 61 -3.15 -12.33 4.65
C PRO A 61 -2.17 -11.91 5.74
N VAL A 62 -1.43 -10.80 5.52
CA VAL A 62 -0.49 -10.25 6.51
C VAL A 62 -1.26 -9.77 7.75
N LYS A 63 -2.29 -8.95 7.56
CA LYS A 63 -3.07 -8.41 8.70
C LYS A 63 -3.82 -9.51 9.45
N LYS A 64 -4.37 -10.52 8.75
CA LYS A 64 -4.96 -11.70 9.38
C LYS A 64 -3.97 -12.43 10.29
N GLN A 65 -2.79 -12.78 9.78
CA GLN A 65 -1.76 -13.47 10.55
C GLN A 65 -1.28 -12.64 11.76
N MET A 66 -1.19 -11.32 11.61
CA MET A 66 -0.85 -10.45 12.74
C MET A 66 -1.95 -10.41 13.81
N ILE A 67 -3.24 -10.37 13.41
CA ILE A 67 -4.36 -10.45 14.35
C ILE A 67 -4.40 -11.82 15.03
N GLU A 68 -4.14 -12.91 14.31
CA GLU A 68 -4.03 -14.24 14.90
C GLU A 68 -2.91 -14.35 15.94
N TRP A 69 -1.77 -13.72 15.69
CA TRP A 69 -0.62 -13.76 16.58
C TRP A 69 -0.72 -12.80 17.77
N TRP A 70 -1.09 -11.53 17.53
CA TRP A 70 -1.09 -10.49 18.56
C TRP A 70 -2.47 -10.22 19.17
N GLY A 71 -3.52 -10.80 18.61
CA GLY A 71 -4.90 -10.56 19.03
C GLY A 71 -5.54 -9.35 18.35
N LYS A 72 -6.77 -9.05 18.77
CA LYS A 72 -7.59 -7.96 18.20
C LYS A 72 -7.20 -6.56 18.71
N ILE A 73 -5.91 -6.30 18.78
CA ILE A 73 -5.32 -5.03 19.23
C ILE A 73 -4.77 -4.18 18.07
N ILE A 74 -4.97 -4.64 16.82
CA ILE A 74 -4.45 -3.98 15.63
C ILE A 74 -5.48 -3.02 15.08
N HIS A 75 -5.08 -1.78 14.92
CA HIS A 75 -5.87 -0.68 14.39
C HIS A 75 -5.26 -0.16 13.10
N GLU A 76 -6.09 0.36 12.21
CA GLU A 76 -5.66 1.00 10.97
C GLU A 76 -6.29 2.36 10.81
N TYR A 77 -5.55 3.30 10.25
CA TYR A 77 -6.11 4.55 9.78
C TYR A 77 -5.61 4.89 8.37
N TYR A 78 -6.46 5.61 7.65
CA TYR A 78 -6.13 6.25 6.39
C TYR A 78 -6.35 7.75 6.52
N ALA A 79 -5.29 8.52 6.28
CA ALA A 79 -5.29 9.97 6.30
C ALA A 79 -4.07 10.53 5.58
N GLY A 80 -4.11 11.80 5.19
CA GLY A 80 -2.97 12.58 4.75
C GLY A 80 -2.58 13.68 5.71
N THR A 81 -1.36 14.18 5.57
CA THR A 81 -0.89 15.37 6.31
C THR A 81 -1.63 16.63 5.92
N GLU A 82 -2.33 16.60 4.80
CA GLU A 82 -3.24 17.63 4.29
C GLU A 82 -4.45 17.86 5.21
N GLY A 83 -4.81 16.86 6.03
CA GLY A 83 -5.88 16.99 7.02
C GLY A 83 -7.28 17.09 6.41
N ASN A 84 -7.47 16.64 5.18
CA ASN A 84 -8.73 16.72 4.45
C ASN A 84 -9.78 15.70 4.91
N GLY A 85 -9.36 14.61 5.57
CA GLY A 85 -10.24 13.56 6.10
C GLY A 85 -9.46 12.51 6.86
N PHE A 86 -10.19 11.64 7.57
CA PHE A 86 -9.60 10.58 8.37
C PHE A 86 -10.53 9.37 8.43
N CYS A 87 -10.06 8.21 7.97
CA CYS A 87 -10.73 6.93 8.17
C CYS A 87 -10.03 6.10 9.24
N TYR A 88 -10.79 5.28 9.95
CA TYR A 88 -10.29 4.41 11.00
C TYR A 88 -11.07 3.10 11.07
N CYS A 89 -10.38 2.01 11.38
CA CYS A 89 -10.98 0.76 11.81
C CYS A 89 -10.15 0.05 12.90
N ASN A 90 -10.85 -0.69 13.75
CA ASN A 90 -10.26 -1.63 14.69
C ASN A 90 -10.20 -3.05 14.06
N SER A 91 -9.66 -4.02 14.79
CA SER A 91 -9.56 -5.42 14.32
C SER A 91 -10.91 -6.09 14.10
N GLU A 92 -11.96 -5.74 14.85
CA GLU A 92 -13.29 -6.36 14.72
C GLU A 92 -13.99 -5.88 13.46
N ASP A 93 -13.99 -4.56 13.24
CA ASP A 93 -14.47 -3.96 12.01
C ASP A 93 -13.74 -4.53 10.80
N TRP A 94 -12.41 -4.60 10.88
CA TRP A 94 -11.60 -5.10 9.80
C TRP A 94 -11.85 -6.58 9.47
N LEU A 95 -12.03 -7.44 10.47
CA LEU A 95 -12.33 -8.87 10.25
C LEU A 95 -13.70 -9.09 9.60
N SER A 96 -14.62 -8.15 9.76
CA SER A 96 -15.95 -8.16 9.12
C SER A 96 -15.90 -7.56 7.71
N HIS A 97 -14.91 -6.68 7.45
CA HIS A 97 -14.75 -5.92 6.19
C HIS A 97 -13.29 -6.02 5.72
N GLU A 98 -12.86 -7.23 5.39
CA GLU A 98 -11.46 -7.52 5.05
C GLU A 98 -10.93 -6.67 3.89
N GLY A 99 -9.79 -6.00 4.12
CA GLY A 99 -9.15 -5.13 3.13
C GLY A 99 -9.59 -3.66 3.22
N THR A 100 -10.51 -3.33 4.12
CA THR A 100 -10.89 -1.93 4.37
C THR A 100 -9.79 -1.16 5.10
N VAL A 101 -9.77 0.15 4.88
CA VAL A 101 -8.98 1.12 5.68
C VAL A 101 -9.87 1.87 6.70
N GLY A 102 -11.12 1.42 6.86
CA GLY A 102 -12.08 1.90 7.87
C GLY A 102 -13.15 2.84 7.34
N LYS A 103 -13.92 3.41 8.27
CA LYS A 103 -14.94 4.43 8.00
C LYS A 103 -14.39 5.82 8.28
N ALA A 104 -14.92 6.82 7.59
CA ALA A 104 -14.61 8.20 7.89
C ALA A 104 -15.08 8.56 9.31
N ILE A 105 -14.15 9.03 10.15
CA ILE A 105 -14.44 9.61 11.48
C ILE A 105 -14.19 11.12 11.50
N LEU A 106 -13.57 11.64 10.44
CA LEU A 106 -13.43 13.07 10.17
C LEU A 106 -13.67 13.32 8.69
N GLY A 107 -14.55 14.28 8.36
CA GLY A 107 -15.02 14.56 7.01
C GLY A 107 -16.09 13.57 6.53
N ILE A 108 -16.70 13.88 5.38
CA ILE A 108 -17.64 13.01 4.66
C ILE A 108 -16.93 12.45 3.45
N LEU A 109 -17.01 11.13 3.27
CA LEU A 109 -16.32 10.41 2.21
C LEU A 109 -17.20 10.32 0.97
N HIS A 110 -16.62 10.64 -0.19
CA HIS A 110 -17.27 10.57 -1.50
C HIS A 110 -16.38 9.79 -2.47
N ILE A 111 -17.00 9.01 -3.35
CA ILE A 111 -16.35 8.37 -4.50
C ILE A 111 -16.88 9.03 -5.75
N VAL A 112 -15.98 9.54 -6.60
CA VAL A 112 -16.38 10.29 -7.79
C VAL A 112 -15.70 9.74 -9.05
N ASP A 113 -16.36 9.95 -10.18
CA ASP A 113 -15.81 9.67 -11.51
C ASP A 113 -14.81 10.75 -11.96
N ASP A 114 -14.31 10.63 -13.20
CA ASP A 114 -13.35 11.59 -13.77
C ASP A 114 -13.98 12.97 -14.07
N ASP A 115 -15.29 13.07 -14.16
CA ASP A 115 -16.03 14.32 -14.35
C ASP A 115 -16.39 15.00 -13.01
N GLY A 116 -16.09 14.35 -11.88
CA GLY A 116 -16.39 14.84 -10.52
C GLY A 116 -17.81 14.55 -10.05
N ALA A 117 -18.57 13.68 -10.74
CA ALA A 117 -19.87 13.23 -10.30
C ALA A 117 -19.75 12.07 -9.31
N GLU A 118 -20.60 12.09 -8.27
CA GLU A 118 -20.60 11.04 -7.24
C GLU A 118 -21.09 9.71 -7.82
N LEU A 119 -20.32 8.64 -7.53
CA LEU A 119 -20.61 7.29 -7.98
C LEU A 119 -21.46 6.52 -6.97
N PRO A 120 -22.28 5.55 -7.44
CA PRO A 120 -23.01 4.64 -6.57
C PRO A 120 -22.08 3.84 -5.65
N VAL A 121 -22.62 3.42 -4.49
CA VAL A 121 -21.94 2.52 -3.55
C VAL A 121 -21.46 1.25 -4.26
N GLY A 122 -20.22 0.85 -4.00
CA GLY A 122 -19.56 -0.32 -4.58
C GLY A 122 -18.79 -0.04 -5.87
N GLU A 123 -19.01 1.09 -6.53
CA GLU A 123 -18.25 1.47 -7.72
C GLU A 123 -16.89 2.08 -7.36
N ILE A 124 -15.90 1.90 -8.25
CA ILE A 124 -14.52 2.36 -8.04
C ILE A 124 -14.35 3.74 -8.70
N GLY A 125 -13.84 4.70 -7.95
CA GLY A 125 -13.55 6.05 -8.42
C GLY A 125 -12.53 6.78 -7.55
N GLY A 126 -12.38 8.08 -7.78
CA GLY A 126 -11.53 8.95 -6.97
C GLY A 126 -12.09 9.13 -5.56
N VAL A 127 -11.22 8.97 -4.56
CA VAL A 127 -11.55 9.16 -3.14
C VAL A 127 -11.45 10.63 -2.78
N TYR A 128 -12.56 11.23 -2.36
CA TYR A 128 -12.64 12.62 -1.94
C TYR A 128 -13.26 12.74 -0.54
N PHE A 129 -12.90 13.84 0.13
CA PHE A 129 -13.52 14.22 1.40
C PHE A 129 -14.14 15.59 1.32
N GLU A 130 -15.35 15.70 1.83
CA GLU A 130 -15.97 16.96 2.20
C GLU A 130 -15.62 17.26 3.65
N SER A 131 -14.93 18.37 3.89
CA SER A 131 -14.52 18.78 5.24
C SER A 131 -14.28 20.29 5.28
N ASP A 132 -14.30 20.84 6.49
CA ASP A 132 -13.93 22.25 6.75
C ASP A 132 -12.42 22.50 6.62
N GLY A 133 -11.62 21.43 6.48
CA GLY A 133 -10.17 21.50 6.32
C GLY A 133 -9.78 22.11 4.98
N ASN A 134 -8.97 23.15 5.00
CA ASN A 134 -8.40 23.73 3.80
C ASN A 134 -6.87 23.57 3.86
N PHE A 135 -6.28 23.06 2.80
CA PHE A 135 -4.83 22.92 2.68
C PHE A 135 -4.35 23.50 1.36
N GLU A 136 -3.06 23.84 1.33
CA GLU A 136 -2.36 24.28 0.13
C GLU A 136 -1.00 23.61 0.06
N TYR A 137 -0.59 23.19 -1.13
CA TYR A 137 0.78 22.73 -1.35
C TYR A 137 1.73 23.93 -1.47
N HIS A 138 2.81 23.91 -0.72
CA HIS A 138 3.76 25.01 -0.66
C HIS A 138 4.37 25.31 -2.03
N ASN A 139 4.20 26.54 -2.52
CA ASN A 139 4.66 27.01 -3.82
C ASN A 139 4.19 26.16 -5.03
N ASP A 140 3.04 25.49 -4.90
CA ASP A 140 2.48 24.64 -5.95
C ASP A 140 0.95 24.85 -6.05
N PRO A 141 0.51 25.99 -6.63
CA PRO A 141 -0.90 26.31 -6.76
C PRO A 141 -1.62 25.36 -7.73
N GLU A 142 -0.98 24.89 -8.79
CA GLU A 142 -1.58 23.97 -9.76
C GLU A 142 -1.93 22.63 -9.09
N LYS A 143 -1.02 22.08 -8.30
CA LYS A 143 -1.27 20.87 -7.52
C LYS A 143 -2.36 21.10 -6.46
N THR A 144 -2.40 22.28 -5.85
CA THR A 144 -3.42 22.63 -4.86
C THR A 144 -4.81 22.67 -5.51
N GLU A 145 -4.92 23.27 -6.69
CA GLU A 145 -6.17 23.34 -7.45
C GLU A 145 -6.61 21.95 -7.94
N SER A 146 -5.67 21.16 -8.49
CA SER A 146 -5.97 19.80 -8.98
C SER A 146 -6.37 18.81 -7.88
N ALA A 147 -6.09 19.12 -6.61
CA ALA A 147 -6.50 18.32 -5.46
C ALA A 147 -7.91 18.67 -4.96
N LYS A 148 -8.63 19.58 -5.61
CA LYS A 148 -9.96 20.05 -5.16
C LYS A 148 -10.96 20.07 -6.33
N LEU A 149 -12.22 19.74 -6.03
CA LEU A 149 -13.34 19.95 -6.93
C LEU A 149 -13.98 21.32 -6.69
N ASN A 150 -14.78 21.79 -7.66
CA ASN A 150 -15.48 23.08 -7.60
C ASN A 150 -16.45 23.20 -6.40
N ASN A 151 -16.93 22.07 -5.88
CA ASN A 151 -17.80 22.00 -4.70
C ASN A 151 -17.03 22.03 -3.38
N GLY A 152 -15.70 22.10 -3.41
CA GLY A 152 -14.83 22.16 -2.23
C GLY A 152 -14.35 20.77 -1.71
N TRP A 153 -14.81 19.67 -2.30
CA TRP A 153 -14.29 18.34 -1.94
C TRP A 153 -12.83 18.21 -2.35
N SER A 154 -12.04 17.55 -1.51
CA SER A 154 -10.59 17.43 -1.71
C SER A 154 -10.11 15.98 -1.68
N THR A 155 -9.03 15.70 -2.42
CA THR A 155 -8.48 14.37 -2.60
C THR A 155 -6.98 14.32 -2.29
N LEU A 156 -6.49 13.14 -1.92
CA LEU A 156 -5.07 12.79 -1.86
C LEU A 156 -4.59 12.09 -3.15
N GLY A 157 -5.50 11.91 -4.12
CA GLY A 157 -5.25 11.22 -5.39
C GLY A 157 -5.32 9.70 -5.28
N ASP A 158 -5.99 9.18 -4.26
CA ASP A 158 -6.23 7.74 -4.10
C ASP A 158 -7.51 7.33 -4.85
N ILE A 159 -7.54 6.09 -5.34
CA ILE A 159 -8.66 5.41 -5.98
C ILE A 159 -9.21 4.37 -5.01
N GLY A 160 -10.53 4.27 -4.92
CA GLY A 160 -11.16 3.31 -4.03
C GLY A 160 -12.66 3.20 -4.24
N LYS A 161 -13.32 2.49 -3.33
CA LYS A 161 -14.77 2.35 -3.27
C LYS A 161 -15.25 2.31 -1.83
N ILE A 162 -16.54 2.59 -1.63
CA ILE A 162 -17.23 2.46 -0.34
C ILE A 162 -18.22 1.29 -0.45
N ASP A 163 -18.34 0.48 0.60
CA ASP A 163 -19.39 -0.52 0.70
C ASP A 163 -20.69 0.04 1.31
N GLU A 164 -21.74 -0.80 1.38
CA GLU A 164 -23.07 -0.43 1.91
C GLU A 164 -23.02 -0.01 3.40
N ASP A 165 -22.02 -0.48 4.14
CA ASP A 165 -21.79 -0.13 5.53
C ASP A 165 -20.93 1.12 5.73
N GLY A 166 -20.44 1.74 4.64
CA GLY A 166 -19.63 2.96 4.63
C GLY A 166 -18.14 2.73 4.89
N PHE A 167 -17.64 1.52 4.73
CA PHE A 167 -16.21 1.23 4.80
C PHE A 167 -15.51 1.53 3.48
N LEU A 168 -14.36 2.19 3.57
CA LEU A 168 -13.51 2.52 2.44
C LEU A 168 -12.53 1.38 2.12
N TYR A 169 -12.44 1.04 0.84
CA TYR A 169 -11.45 0.12 0.28
C TYR A 169 -10.60 0.86 -0.74
N LEU A 170 -9.31 0.98 -0.47
CA LEU A 170 -8.38 1.59 -1.42
C LEU A 170 -7.94 0.56 -2.46
N THR A 171 -7.89 0.99 -3.71
CA THR A 171 -7.39 0.17 -4.82
C THR A 171 -5.95 0.52 -5.14
N ASP A 172 -5.64 1.79 -5.39
CA ASP A 172 -4.29 2.31 -5.63
C ASP A 172 -4.30 3.86 -5.65
N ARG A 173 -3.16 4.45 -6.01
CA ARG A 173 -3.07 5.87 -6.33
C ARG A 173 -3.26 6.11 -7.82
N LYS A 174 -4.06 7.13 -8.20
CA LYS A 174 -4.25 7.52 -9.60
C LYS A 174 -2.91 7.72 -10.33
N ALA A 175 -1.92 8.28 -9.63
CA ALA A 175 -0.57 8.53 -10.16
C ALA A 175 0.25 7.26 -10.49
N PHE A 176 -0.13 6.09 -9.97
CA PHE A 176 0.57 4.82 -10.20
C PHE A 176 -0.22 3.84 -11.05
N MET A 177 -1.47 4.15 -11.38
CA MET A 177 -2.28 3.35 -12.29
C MET A 177 -1.54 3.19 -13.62
N ILE A 178 -1.44 1.96 -14.09
CA ILE A 178 -0.79 1.59 -15.34
C ILE A 178 -1.87 1.50 -16.42
N ILE A 179 -1.65 2.15 -17.56
CA ILE A 179 -2.55 2.06 -18.71
C ILE A 179 -1.90 1.19 -19.76
N SER A 180 -2.26 -0.09 -19.80
CA SER A 180 -1.69 -1.09 -20.72
C SER A 180 -2.73 -1.54 -21.73
N GLY A 181 -2.54 -1.18 -23.00
CA GLY A 181 -3.47 -1.53 -24.07
C GLY A 181 -4.91 -1.06 -23.81
N GLY A 182 -5.08 0.11 -23.18
CA GLY A 182 -6.38 0.68 -22.80
C GLY A 182 -7.02 0.08 -21.53
N VAL A 183 -6.30 -0.80 -20.82
CA VAL A 183 -6.76 -1.39 -19.56
C VAL A 183 -6.10 -0.68 -18.37
N ASN A 184 -6.91 -0.20 -17.43
CA ASN A 184 -6.43 0.34 -16.17
C ASN A 184 -6.01 -0.81 -15.24
N ILE A 185 -4.72 -0.84 -14.88
CA ILE A 185 -4.14 -1.84 -14.00
C ILE A 185 -3.64 -1.15 -12.74
N TYR A 186 -3.99 -1.70 -11.60
CA TYR A 186 -3.59 -1.20 -10.30
C TYR A 186 -2.42 -2.04 -9.77
N PRO A 187 -1.19 -1.48 -9.73
CA PRO A 187 0.02 -2.19 -9.31
C PRO A 187 -0.08 -2.87 -7.96
N GLN A 188 -0.85 -2.30 -7.04
CA GLN A 188 -1.01 -2.81 -5.67
C GLN A 188 -1.48 -4.27 -5.62
N GLU A 189 -2.30 -4.71 -6.60
CA GLU A 189 -2.74 -6.10 -6.65
C GLU A 189 -1.57 -7.07 -6.83
N ALA A 190 -0.65 -6.76 -7.74
CA ALA A 190 0.55 -7.56 -7.97
C ALA A 190 1.56 -7.45 -6.81
N GLU A 191 1.71 -6.27 -6.21
CA GLU A 191 2.53 -6.08 -5.01
C GLU A 191 2.03 -6.95 -3.85
N ASN A 192 0.72 -6.98 -3.60
CA ASN A 192 0.12 -7.79 -2.54
C ASN A 192 0.41 -9.29 -2.73
N VAL A 193 0.34 -9.78 -3.96
CA VAL A 193 0.64 -11.18 -4.28
C VAL A 193 2.13 -11.47 -4.10
N LEU A 194 3.00 -10.69 -4.75
CA LEU A 194 4.45 -10.94 -4.72
C LEU A 194 5.04 -10.82 -3.32
N THR A 195 4.53 -9.90 -2.50
CA THR A 195 4.94 -9.73 -1.08
C THR A 195 4.74 -11.01 -0.27
N MET A 196 3.74 -11.83 -0.61
CA MET A 196 3.46 -13.08 0.11
C MET A 196 4.41 -14.22 -0.25
N HIS A 197 5.16 -14.12 -1.35
CA HIS A 197 6.12 -15.15 -1.74
C HIS A 197 7.28 -15.26 -0.74
N GLU A 198 7.66 -16.48 -0.38
CA GLU A 198 8.65 -16.76 0.67
C GLU A 198 10.04 -16.13 0.42
N LYS A 199 10.45 -15.98 -0.85
CA LYS A 199 11.75 -15.41 -1.23
C LYS A 199 11.75 -13.88 -1.29
N VAL A 200 10.59 -13.23 -1.33
CA VAL A 200 10.46 -11.78 -1.52
C VAL A 200 10.51 -11.05 -0.19
N LEU A 201 11.44 -10.14 -0.02
CA LEU A 201 11.51 -9.24 1.14
C LEU A 201 10.68 -7.97 0.93
N ASP A 202 10.74 -7.42 -0.29
CA ASP A 202 10.06 -6.19 -0.66
C ASP A 202 9.82 -6.16 -2.17
N VAL A 203 8.82 -5.39 -2.63
CA VAL A 203 8.48 -5.28 -4.04
C VAL A 203 7.89 -3.93 -4.39
N ALA A 204 8.20 -3.45 -5.58
CA ALA A 204 7.56 -2.31 -6.22
C ALA A 204 7.08 -2.73 -7.61
N VAL A 205 5.81 -2.44 -7.93
CA VAL A 205 5.22 -2.67 -9.25
C VAL A 205 4.79 -1.33 -9.84
N PHE A 206 5.10 -1.09 -11.12
CA PHE A 206 4.77 0.13 -11.83
C PHE A 206 4.78 -0.09 -13.34
N GLY A 207 4.21 0.88 -14.09
CA GLY A 207 4.24 0.88 -15.54
C GLY A 207 5.59 1.34 -16.06
N VAL A 208 6.07 0.66 -17.10
CA VAL A 208 7.22 1.08 -17.91
C VAL A 208 6.78 1.24 -19.37
N PRO A 209 7.47 2.08 -20.19
CA PRO A 209 7.12 2.29 -21.59
C PRO A 209 7.07 0.98 -22.37
N ASN A 210 6.05 0.82 -23.22
CA ASN A 210 5.92 -0.27 -24.16
C ASN A 210 5.35 0.27 -25.48
N ASP A 211 6.02 0.02 -26.60
CA ASP A 211 5.68 0.60 -27.92
C ASP A 211 4.31 0.17 -28.44
N ASP A 212 3.85 -1.04 -28.09
CA ASP A 212 2.57 -1.59 -28.56
C ASP A 212 1.39 -1.27 -27.62
N LEU A 213 1.65 -1.17 -26.33
CA LEU A 213 0.61 -1.09 -25.29
C LEU A 213 0.56 0.27 -24.58
N GLY A 214 1.50 1.17 -24.87
CA GLY A 214 1.74 2.39 -24.13
C GLY A 214 2.55 2.11 -22.87
N GLU A 215 2.02 1.33 -21.95
CA GLU A 215 2.73 0.86 -20.75
C GLU A 215 2.64 -0.67 -20.62
N GLU A 216 3.64 -1.26 -19.97
CA GLU A 216 3.58 -2.64 -19.48
C GLU A 216 3.91 -2.71 -17.99
N VAL A 217 3.42 -3.76 -17.34
CA VAL A 217 3.62 -3.98 -15.90
C VAL A 217 5.03 -4.51 -15.66
N LYS A 218 5.80 -3.80 -14.82
CA LYS A 218 7.15 -4.16 -14.37
C LYS A 218 7.17 -4.32 -12.86
N ALA A 219 7.87 -5.33 -12.35
CA ALA A 219 8.18 -5.44 -10.93
C ALA A 219 9.67 -5.24 -10.68
N VAL A 220 10.00 -4.61 -9.56
CA VAL A 220 11.34 -4.58 -8.98
C VAL A 220 11.26 -5.23 -7.61
N VAL A 221 12.05 -6.28 -7.42
CA VAL A 221 11.95 -7.16 -6.25
C VAL A 221 13.25 -7.13 -5.46
N GLN A 222 13.12 -6.97 -4.16
CA GLN A 222 14.18 -7.25 -3.19
C GLN A 222 13.95 -8.64 -2.62
N LEU A 223 14.93 -9.53 -2.78
CA LEU A 223 14.88 -10.87 -2.21
C LEU A 223 15.37 -10.87 -0.74
N ILE A 224 14.90 -11.84 0.04
CA ILE A 224 15.41 -12.10 1.40
C ILE A 224 16.90 -12.48 1.33
N ASN A 225 17.27 -13.32 0.37
CA ASN A 225 18.66 -13.64 0.05
C ASN A 225 18.99 -13.13 -1.36
N PRO A 226 19.75 -12.01 -1.49
CA PRO A 226 20.12 -11.44 -2.79
C PRO A 226 20.87 -12.41 -3.71
N ASP A 227 21.64 -13.37 -3.18
CA ASP A 227 22.40 -14.34 -3.96
C ASP A 227 21.50 -15.30 -4.77
N GLN A 228 20.21 -15.35 -4.48
CA GLN A 228 19.24 -16.17 -5.22
C GLN A 228 18.70 -15.47 -6.49
N ALA A 229 19.08 -14.22 -6.74
CA ALA A 229 18.66 -13.51 -7.94
C ALA A 229 19.11 -14.24 -9.21
N SER A 230 18.15 -14.74 -9.97
CA SER A 230 18.41 -15.52 -11.18
C SER A 230 17.19 -15.53 -12.11
N PRO A 231 17.38 -15.89 -13.41
CA PRO A 231 16.25 -16.03 -14.33
C PRO A 231 15.27 -17.15 -13.91
N GLU A 232 15.69 -18.12 -13.12
CA GLU A 232 14.84 -19.17 -12.56
C GLU A 232 13.89 -18.59 -11.51
N VAL A 233 14.40 -17.75 -10.58
CA VAL A 233 13.59 -17.09 -9.57
C VAL A 233 12.66 -16.05 -10.19
N GLU A 234 13.09 -15.33 -11.24
CA GLU A 234 12.19 -14.47 -12.01
C GLU A 234 10.99 -15.24 -12.55
N ARG A 235 11.23 -16.37 -13.22
CA ARG A 235 10.16 -17.22 -13.77
C ARG A 235 9.24 -17.78 -12.69
N GLU A 236 9.79 -18.18 -11.57
CA GLU A 236 9.05 -18.64 -10.38
C GLU A 236 8.09 -17.56 -9.87
N LEU A 237 8.56 -16.34 -9.68
CA LEU A 237 7.76 -15.22 -9.20
C LEU A 237 6.69 -14.79 -10.21
N LEU A 238 7.01 -14.79 -11.50
CA LEU A 238 6.04 -14.51 -12.57
C LEU A 238 4.94 -15.57 -12.60
N SER A 239 5.29 -16.86 -12.49
CA SER A 239 4.33 -17.96 -12.42
C SER A 239 3.44 -17.84 -11.19
N TYR A 240 4.03 -17.59 -10.02
CA TYR A 240 3.31 -17.38 -8.77
C TYR A 240 2.27 -16.25 -8.86
N CYS A 241 2.62 -15.17 -9.55
CA CYS A 241 1.71 -14.06 -9.79
C CYS A 241 0.55 -14.46 -10.74
N GLN A 242 0.87 -15.21 -11.82
CA GLN A 242 -0.11 -15.67 -12.82
C GLN A 242 -1.11 -16.70 -12.27
N GLU A 243 -0.76 -17.44 -11.22
CA GLU A 243 -1.67 -18.37 -10.55
C GLU A 243 -2.76 -17.66 -9.75
N GLN A 244 -2.55 -16.39 -9.38
CA GLN A 244 -3.42 -15.64 -8.47
C GLN A 244 -4.11 -14.43 -9.10
N LEU A 245 -3.57 -13.93 -10.23
CA LEU A 245 -4.08 -12.74 -10.91
C LEU A 245 -4.34 -13.00 -12.40
N ALA A 246 -5.25 -12.21 -12.96
CA ALA A 246 -5.41 -12.16 -14.40
C ALA A 246 -4.10 -11.74 -15.09
N LYS A 247 -3.76 -12.41 -16.19
CA LYS A 247 -2.49 -12.25 -16.91
C LYS A 247 -2.14 -10.78 -17.22
N VAL A 248 -3.14 -9.95 -17.53
CA VAL A 248 -2.96 -8.53 -17.83
C VAL A 248 -2.44 -7.74 -16.63
N LYS A 249 -2.72 -8.18 -15.40
CA LYS A 249 -2.28 -7.53 -14.15
C LYS A 249 -0.91 -8.01 -13.67
N CYS A 250 -0.40 -9.12 -14.23
CA CYS A 250 0.87 -9.69 -13.83
C CYS A 250 2.04 -8.92 -14.46
N PRO A 251 3.16 -8.75 -13.73
CA PRO A 251 4.39 -8.24 -14.33
C PRO A 251 4.81 -9.08 -15.53
N ARG A 252 5.33 -8.42 -16.56
CA ARG A 252 5.93 -9.07 -17.73
C ARG A 252 7.39 -9.41 -17.51
N SER A 253 8.04 -8.67 -16.62
CA SER A 253 9.43 -8.89 -16.24
C SER A 253 9.68 -8.44 -14.81
N ILE A 254 10.72 -8.99 -14.19
CA ILE A 254 11.16 -8.67 -12.84
C ILE A 254 12.64 -8.32 -12.86
N ASP A 255 13.00 -7.20 -12.25
CA ASP A 255 14.38 -6.88 -11.92
C ASP A 255 14.63 -7.09 -10.43
N PHE A 256 15.83 -7.53 -10.06
CA PHE A 256 16.23 -7.70 -8.67
C PHE A 256 17.10 -6.55 -8.22
N ARG A 257 16.89 -6.09 -6.97
CA ARG A 257 17.72 -5.09 -6.30
C ARG A 257 17.98 -5.50 -4.86
N ASP A 258 19.16 -5.13 -4.36
CA ASP A 258 19.55 -5.39 -2.98
C ASP A 258 18.73 -4.56 -1.98
N GLU A 259 18.26 -3.36 -2.39
CA GLU A 259 17.44 -2.49 -1.56
C GLU A 259 16.52 -1.62 -2.44
N LEU A 260 15.27 -1.45 -2.00
CA LEU A 260 14.32 -0.52 -2.62
C LEU A 260 14.39 0.86 -1.91
N PRO A 261 14.25 1.98 -2.66
CA PRO A 261 14.33 3.31 -2.07
C PRO A 261 13.15 3.56 -1.13
N ARG A 262 13.46 3.84 0.15
CA ARG A 262 12.46 4.14 1.17
C ARG A 262 12.78 5.42 1.91
N HIS A 263 11.72 6.15 2.25
CA HIS A 263 11.80 7.25 3.20
C HIS A 263 12.15 6.72 4.61
N PRO A 264 12.80 7.51 5.47
CA PRO A 264 13.06 7.10 6.87
C PRO A 264 11.82 6.64 7.65
N THR A 265 10.63 7.08 7.26
CA THR A 265 9.34 6.60 7.81
C THR A 265 8.93 5.21 7.32
N GLY A 266 9.68 4.59 6.41
CA GLY A 266 9.37 3.29 5.81
C GLY A 266 8.56 3.33 4.51
N LYS A 267 8.07 4.51 4.07
CA LYS A 267 7.30 4.63 2.84
C LYS A 267 8.18 4.40 1.60
N LEU A 268 7.74 3.53 0.68
CA LEU A 268 8.41 3.26 -0.59
C LEU A 268 8.35 4.50 -1.51
N TYR A 269 9.51 4.89 -2.06
CA TYR A 269 9.61 5.91 -3.09
C TYR A 269 9.46 5.31 -4.49
N LYS A 270 8.28 4.76 -4.80
CA LYS A 270 7.98 4.11 -6.08
C LYS A 270 8.27 5.02 -7.27
N ARG A 271 8.05 6.35 -7.14
CA ARG A 271 8.33 7.31 -8.19
C ARG A 271 9.79 7.31 -8.62
N LEU A 272 10.74 7.24 -7.67
CA LEU A 272 12.16 7.23 -8.00
C LEU A 272 12.54 6.02 -8.85
N LEU A 273 11.99 4.83 -8.51
CA LEU A 273 12.18 3.63 -9.33
C LEU A 273 11.60 3.80 -10.71
N ARG A 274 10.34 4.22 -10.81
CA ARG A 274 9.66 4.42 -12.09
C ARG A 274 10.44 5.39 -12.98
N ASP A 275 10.86 6.52 -12.46
CA ASP A 275 11.55 7.57 -13.20
C ASP A 275 12.89 7.07 -13.80
N GLU A 276 13.59 6.12 -13.16
CA GLU A 276 14.78 5.46 -13.71
C GLU A 276 14.49 4.64 -14.98
N TYR A 277 13.31 4.01 -15.09
CA TYR A 277 12.90 3.21 -16.25
C TYR A 277 12.28 4.05 -17.38
N TRP A 278 11.74 5.22 -17.03
CA TRP A 278 11.15 6.12 -18.03
C TRP A 278 12.22 6.98 -18.71
N GLY A 279 13.38 7.26 -18.05
CA GLY A 279 14.42 8.13 -18.59
C GLY A 279 13.88 9.50 -18.98
N ASP A 280 14.35 10.04 -20.12
CA ASP A 280 13.87 11.30 -20.69
C ASP A 280 12.56 11.18 -21.50
N SER A 281 11.85 10.06 -21.40
CA SER A 281 10.59 9.83 -22.14
C SER A 281 9.47 10.66 -21.51
N GLU A 282 9.13 11.80 -22.08
CA GLU A 282 8.11 12.75 -21.58
C GLU A 282 6.66 12.31 -21.86
N SER A 283 6.36 11.18 -22.46
CA SER A 283 4.99 10.89 -22.85
C SER A 283 4.31 9.84 -21.98
N ARG A 284 3.55 10.29 -20.98
CA ARG A 284 2.26 9.67 -20.74
C ARG A 284 1.37 10.07 -21.91
N ILE A 285 0.98 9.13 -22.75
CA ILE A 285 -0.15 9.33 -23.67
C ILE A 285 -1.36 9.53 -22.76
N VAL A 286 -1.87 10.76 -22.74
CA VAL A 286 -3.13 11.13 -22.08
C VAL A 286 -4.27 10.63 -22.94
#